data_b79352e52317ebd671de1a236a1e1436
#
_entry.id   b79352e52317ebd671de1a236a1e1436
#
_cell.length_a   1.000
_cell.length_b   1.000
_cell.length_c   1.000
_cell.angle_alpha   90.00
_cell.angle_beta   90.00
_cell.angle_gamma   90.00
#
_symmetry.space_group_name_H-M   'P 1'
#
loop_
_entity.id
_entity.type
_entity.pdbx_description
1 polymer ?
#
loop_
_entity_poly.entity_id
_entity_poly.type
_entity_poly.pdbx_seq_one_letter_code
_entity_poly.pdbx_strand_id
1 'polypeptide(L)'
;MTTATKSTGTQTSDKRKLRTRQIGMVTSDKVTKTRKVVVEYLSRHPKYNKYVKRQTVLHVHDEKNESRNGDQVEVMSCRPISKSKTWRLVRIVVKGTQIDTSILEGEASKMFEKKKQEQAAAKAATEAGPEGAKQ
;
A
#
# COMPACT_ATOMS: atom_id res chain seq x y z
N MET A 1 -1.14 -56.00 37.03
CA MET A 1 -2.08 -54.85 37.25
C MET A 1 -1.27 -53.57 37.24
N THR A 2 -1.23 -52.88 36.13
CA THR A 2 -0.44 -51.68 35.93
C THR A 2 -1.42 -50.51 35.74
N THR A 3 -1.51 -49.64 36.78
CA THR A 3 -2.34 -48.46 36.79
C THR A 3 -1.64 -47.33 36.06
N ALA A 4 -2.16 -46.93 34.89
CA ALA A 4 -1.72 -45.77 34.14
C ALA A 4 -2.24 -44.49 34.79
N THR A 5 -1.35 -43.70 35.33
CA THR A 5 -1.65 -42.37 35.90
C THR A 5 -1.78 -41.35 34.74
N LYS A 6 -2.99 -40.96 34.44
CA LYS A 6 -3.33 -39.93 33.45
C LYS A 6 -3.03 -38.55 34.10
N SER A 7 -1.92 -37.93 33.71
CA SER A 7 -1.63 -36.55 34.09
C SER A 7 -2.53 -35.58 33.36
N THR A 8 -3.54 -35.08 34.04
CA THR A 8 -4.41 -33.99 33.58
C THR A 8 -3.61 -32.69 33.65
N GLY A 9 -2.97 -32.33 32.56
CA GLY A 9 -2.34 -31.01 32.41
C GLY A 9 -3.40 -29.92 32.44
N THR A 10 -3.49 -29.22 33.54
CA THR A 10 -4.32 -28.02 33.68
C THR A 10 -3.80 -26.93 32.76
N GLN A 11 -4.43 -26.81 31.60
CA GLN A 11 -4.21 -25.65 30.72
C GLN A 11 -4.85 -24.43 31.38
N THR A 12 -4.06 -23.73 32.19
CA THR A 12 -4.41 -22.37 32.60
C THR A 12 -4.44 -21.49 31.36
N SER A 13 -5.63 -21.32 30.78
CA SER A 13 -5.87 -20.37 29.72
C SER A 13 -5.65 -18.97 30.29
N ASP A 14 -4.42 -18.50 30.15
CA ASP A 14 -4.01 -17.14 30.49
C ASP A 14 -4.90 -16.17 29.70
N LYS A 15 -5.92 -15.62 30.37
CA LYS A 15 -6.89 -14.67 29.81
C LYS A 15 -6.24 -13.30 29.55
N ARG A 16 -5.05 -13.29 28.95
CA ARG A 16 -4.44 -12.07 28.47
C ARG A 16 -5.33 -11.47 27.40
N LYS A 17 -5.73 -10.23 27.58
CA LYS A 17 -6.52 -9.49 26.60
C LYS A 17 -5.84 -9.59 25.22
N LEU A 18 -6.53 -10.18 24.27
CA LEU A 18 -6.03 -10.34 22.89
C LEU A 18 -5.69 -8.95 22.32
N ARG A 19 -4.50 -8.81 21.79
CA ARG A 19 -4.08 -7.57 21.15
C ARG A 19 -4.85 -7.38 19.85
N THR A 20 -5.26 -6.16 19.58
CA THR A 20 -5.97 -5.80 18.35
C THR A 20 -5.09 -6.08 17.15
N ARG A 21 -5.66 -6.78 16.16
CA ARG A 21 -5.04 -7.04 14.85
C ARG A 21 -5.86 -6.38 13.77
N GLN A 22 -5.19 -5.91 12.74
CA GLN A 22 -5.82 -5.29 11.57
C GLN A 22 -5.09 -5.73 10.32
N ILE A 23 -5.82 -5.75 9.19
CA ILE A 23 -5.25 -6.02 7.88
C ILE A 23 -5.32 -4.72 7.09
N GLY A 24 -4.23 -4.36 6.43
CA GLY A 24 -4.15 -3.15 5.62
C GLY A 24 -3.15 -3.30 4.47
N MET A 25 -3.10 -2.30 3.62
CA MET A 25 -2.21 -2.23 2.47
C MET A 25 -1.02 -1.30 2.78
N VAL A 26 0.18 -1.73 2.44
CA VAL A 26 1.38 -0.91 2.54
C VAL A 26 1.37 0.12 1.42
N THR A 27 1.38 1.40 1.78
CA THR A 27 1.38 2.52 0.83
C THR A 27 2.77 3.11 0.64
N SER A 28 3.68 2.92 1.60
CA SER A 28 5.04 3.46 1.50
C SER A 28 6.02 2.65 2.35
N ASP A 29 7.17 2.36 1.75
CA ASP A 29 8.30 1.63 2.33
C ASP A 29 9.60 2.45 2.39
N LYS A 30 9.52 3.78 2.13
CA LYS A 30 10.68 4.69 2.01
C LYS A 30 11.56 4.77 3.26
N VAL A 31 10.96 4.58 4.44
CA VAL A 31 11.67 4.72 5.72
C VAL A 31 12.10 3.34 6.23
N THR A 32 13.38 3.20 6.56
CA THR A 32 13.95 1.98 7.15
C THR A 32 13.22 1.61 8.43
N LYS A 33 12.87 0.32 8.59
CA LYS A 33 12.15 -0.24 9.75
C LYS A 33 10.78 0.41 10.03
N THR A 34 10.20 1.13 9.05
CA THR A 34 8.90 1.77 9.21
C THR A 34 8.11 1.68 7.92
N ARG A 35 6.89 1.14 8.02
CA ARG A 35 5.95 1.03 6.90
C ARG A 35 4.73 1.90 7.18
N LYS A 36 4.26 2.57 6.14
CA LYS A 36 2.98 3.27 6.18
C LYS A 36 1.91 2.32 5.65
N VAL A 37 0.99 1.92 6.51
CA VAL A 37 -0.09 0.99 6.19
C VAL A 37 -1.42 1.71 6.25
N VAL A 38 -2.23 1.57 5.22
CA VAL A 38 -3.59 2.10 5.15
C VAL A 38 -4.57 0.97 5.42
N VAL A 39 -5.43 1.18 6.41
CA VAL A 39 -6.54 0.28 6.74
C VAL A 39 -7.82 0.96 6.29
N GLU A 40 -8.55 0.32 5.38
CA GLU A 40 -9.84 0.79 4.89
C GLU A 40 -10.98 0.11 5.65
N TYR A 41 -11.99 0.87 5.99
CA TYR A 41 -13.19 0.36 6.64
C TYR A 41 -14.42 1.17 6.26
N LEU A 42 -15.57 0.50 6.34
CA LEU A 42 -16.86 1.12 6.12
C LEU A 42 -17.43 1.61 7.46
N SER A 43 -17.77 2.89 7.54
CA SER A 43 -18.41 3.50 8.70
C SER A 43 -19.78 4.04 8.33
N ARG A 44 -20.79 3.77 9.14
CA ARG A 44 -22.13 4.34 8.95
C ARG A 44 -22.14 5.79 9.40
N HIS A 45 -22.61 6.69 8.53
CA HIS A 45 -22.76 8.10 8.89
C HIS A 45 -23.91 8.26 9.89
N PRO A 46 -23.70 8.90 11.07
CA PRO A 46 -24.70 8.94 12.15
C PRO A 46 -26.00 9.65 11.75
N LYS A 47 -25.90 10.73 10.96
CA LYS A 47 -27.08 11.53 10.58
C LYS A 47 -27.81 10.97 9.34
N TYR A 48 -27.07 10.55 8.32
CA TYR A 48 -27.65 10.18 7.01
C TYR A 48 -27.78 8.68 6.82
N ASN A 49 -27.39 7.86 7.79
CA ASN A 49 -27.45 6.38 7.75
C ASN A 49 -26.80 5.74 6.50
N LYS A 50 -25.96 6.49 5.79
CA LYS A 50 -25.21 6.02 4.61
C LYS A 50 -23.85 5.45 5.03
N TYR A 51 -23.42 4.38 4.37
CA TYR A 51 -22.07 3.84 4.55
C TYR A 51 -21.05 4.70 3.80
N VAL A 52 -20.02 5.13 4.51
CA VAL A 52 -18.93 5.93 3.99
C VAL A 52 -17.64 5.15 4.14
N LYS A 53 -16.86 5.05 3.07
CA LYS A 53 -15.50 4.50 3.12
C LYS A 53 -14.60 5.46 3.89
N ARG A 54 -13.94 4.94 4.90
CA ARG A 54 -12.92 5.66 5.67
C ARG A 54 -11.62 4.89 5.66
N GLN A 55 -10.52 5.60 5.81
CA GLN A 55 -9.19 5.02 5.87
C GLN A 55 -8.42 5.56 7.08
N THR A 56 -7.66 4.70 7.71
CA THR A 56 -6.76 5.07 8.80
C THR A 56 -5.34 4.72 8.41
N VAL A 57 -4.43 5.68 8.57
CA VAL A 57 -3.00 5.49 8.27
C VAL A 57 -2.28 5.08 9.54
N LEU A 58 -1.62 3.93 9.52
CA LEU A 58 -0.86 3.39 10.63
C LEU A 58 0.64 3.38 10.29
N HIS A 59 1.46 3.83 11.26
CA HIS A 59 2.90 3.65 11.18
C HIS A 59 3.29 2.34 11.87
N VAL A 60 3.77 1.40 11.07
CA VAL A 60 4.05 0.03 11.48
C VAL A 60 5.55 -0.20 11.55
N HIS A 61 5.99 -0.86 12.62
CA HIS A 61 7.37 -1.28 12.76
C HIS A 61 7.61 -2.62 12.05
N ASP A 62 8.54 -2.61 11.11
CA ASP A 62 9.02 -3.78 10.36
C ASP A 62 10.53 -3.89 10.56
N GLU A 63 10.97 -4.77 11.46
CA GLU A 63 12.38 -4.95 11.84
C GLU A 63 13.24 -5.39 10.66
N LYS A 64 12.71 -6.32 9.85
CA LYS A 64 13.44 -6.99 8.77
C LYS A 64 13.30 -6.31 7.41
N ASN A 65 12.43 -5.29 7.31
CA ASN A 65 12.08 -4.63 6.04
C ASN A 65 11.58 -5.62 4.98
N GLU A 66 10.78 -6.61 5.40
CA GLU A 66 10.26 -7.66 4.51
C GLU A 66 9.12 -7.17 3.63
N SER A 67 8.30 -6.22 4.15
CA SER A 67 7.14 -5.71 3.44
C SER A 67 7.51 -4.60 2.45
N ARG A 68 6.87 -4.63 1.28
CA ARG A 68 7.04 -3.66 0.19
C ARG A 68 5.76 -2.88 -0.06
N ASN A 69 5.89 -1.80 -0.83
CA ASN A 69 4.74 -1.03 -1.28
C ASN A 69 3.78 -1.93 -2.11
N GLY A 70 2.48 -1.87 -1.82
CA GLY A 70 1.45 -2.70 -2.45
C GLY A 70 1.15 -4.02 -1.73
N ASP A 71 1.94 -4.42 -0.73
CA ASP A 71 1.69 -5.64 0.03
C ASP A 71 0.48 -5.50 0.95
N GLN A 72 -0.32 -6.55 1.06
CA GLN A 72 -1.35 -6.65 2.08
C GLN A 72 -0.76 -7.32 3.33
N VAL A 73 -0.81 -6.63 4.45
CA VAL A 73 -0.14 -7.03 5.68
C VAL A 73 -1.09 -7.10 6.88
N GLU A 74 -0.83 -8.06 7.76
CA GLU A 74 -1.46 -8.14 9.08
C GLU A 74 -0.58 -7.44 10.10
N VAL A 75 -1.16 -6.46 10.79
CA VAL A 75 -0.49 -5.66 11.82
C VAL A 75 -1.16 -5.87 13.18
N MET A 76 -0.36 -5.78 14.25
CA MET A 76 -0.83 -5.97 15.62
C MET A 76 -0.43 -4.79 16.49
N SER A 77 -1.32 -4.35 17.37
CA SER A 77 -1.01 -3.32 18.37
C SER A 77 0.07 -3.81 19.32
N CYS A 78 1.01 -2.94 19.66
CA CYS A 78 2.10 -3.24 20.59
C CYS A 78 2.34 -2.04 21.53
N ARG A 79 3.30 -2.19 22.45
CA ARG A 79 3.79 -1.04 23.23
C ARG A 79 4.33 0.03 22.29
N PRO A 80 4.23 1.32 22.65
CA PRO A 80 4.82 2.39 21.84
C PRO A 80 6.32 2.15 21.63
N ILE A 81 6.73 2.03 20.37
CA ILE A 81 8.14 1.91 19.96
C ILE A 81 8.71 3.31 19.73
N SER A 82 7.89 4.23 19.18
CA SER A 82 8.18 5.64 19.00
C SER A 82 6.92 6.47 19.18
N LYS A 83 7.03 7.80 19.09
CA LYS A 83 5.88 8.72 19.19
C LYS A 83 4.73 8.36 18.24
N SER A 84 5.03 7.88 17.04
CA SER A 84 4.02 7.53 16.00
C SER A 84 3.86 6.03 15.79
N LYS A 85 4.78 5.18 16.26
CA LYS A 85 4.77 3.73 16.02
C LYS A 85 4.23 2.98 17.25
N THR A 86 2.98 2.56 17.16
CA THR A 86 2.29 1.72 18.16
C THR A 86 1.85 0.38 17.57
N TRP A 87 2.21 0.11 16.32
CA TRP A 87 1.88 -1.10 15.58
C TRP A 87 3.14 -1.80 15.09
N ARG A 88 3.09 -3.13 15.01
CA ARG A 88 4.17 -3.95 14.43
C ARG A 88 3.63 -4.88 13.36
N LEU A 89 4.45 -5.20 12.39
CA LEU A 89 4.18 -6.21 11.39
C LEU A 89 4.13 -7.60 12.04
N VAL A 90 3.12 -8.40 11.70
CA VAL A 90 2.99 -9.80 12.12
C VAL A 90 3.37 -10.71 10.96
N ARG A 91 2.70 -10.50 9.82
CA ARG A 91 2.96 -11.28 8.60
C ARG A 91 2.46 -10.52 7.36
N ILE A 92 3.01 -10.91 6.23
CA ILE A 92 2.51 -10.51 4.90
C ILE A 92 1.44 -11.52 4.51
N VAL A 93 0.22 -11.04 4.23
CA VAL A 93 -0.91 -11.87 3.82
C VAL A 93 -0.85 -12.14 2.32
N VAL A 94 -0.68 -11.08 1.53
CA VAL A 94 -0.54 -11.14 0.08
C VAL A 94 0.59 -10.20 -0.32
N LYS A 95 1.51 -10.68 -1.15
CA LYS A 95 2.53 -9.84 -1.77
C LYS A 95 1.89 -9.06 -2.92
N GLY A 96 2.06 -7.74 -2.90
CA GLY A 96 1.61 -6.88 -3.98
C GLY A 96 2.45 -7.12 -5.24
N THR A 97 1.81 -7.02 -6.40
CA THR A 97 2.55 -6.97 -7.66
C THR A 97 3.28 -5.63 -7.69
N GLN A 98 4.60 -5.68 -7.66
CA GLN A 98 5.43 -4.49 -7.85
C GLN A 98 5.27 -4.08 -9.32
N ILE A 99 4.45 -3.09 -9.57
CA ILE A 99 4.47 -2.43 -10.87
C ILE A 99 5.63 -1.45 -10.80
N ASP A 100 6.72 -1.78 -11.50
CA ASP A 100 7.87 -0.89 -11.61
C ASP A 100 7.42 0.37 -12.37
N THR A 101 7.12 1.41 -11.60
CA THR A 101 6.68 2.72 -12.17
C THR A 101 7.73 3.32 -13.10
N SER A 102 8.99 2.90 -12.97
CA SER A 102 10.07 3.27 -13.88
C SER A 102 9.81 2.85 -15.35
N ILE A 103 9.12 1.73 -15.56
CA ILE A 103 8.73 1.26 -16.89
C ILE A 103 7.65 2.16 -17.47
N LEU A 104 6.64 2.52 -16.65
CA LEU A 104 5.54 3.40 -17.07
C LEU A 104 6.02 4.84 -17.34
N GLU A 105 6.96 5.35 -16.56
CA GLU A 105 7.54 6.68 -16.78
C GLU A 105 8.39 6.72 -18.05
N GLY A 106 9.13 5.65 -18.34
CA GLY A 106 9.92 5.53 -19.58
C GLY A 106 9.07 5.46 -20.84
N GLU A 107 7.96 4.76 -20.83
CA GLU A 107 7.03 4.66 -21.95
C GLU A 107 6.21 5.95 -22.15
N ALA A 108 5.74 6.54 -21.05
CA ALA A 108 5.02 7.81 -21.09
C ALA A 108 5.90 8.94 -21.63
N SER A 109 7.18 9.03 -21.24
CA SER A 109 8.12 10.01 -21.76
C SER A 109 8.35 9.85 -23.25
N LYS A 110 8.55 8.61 -23.73
CA LYS A 110 8.72 8.31 -25.16
C LYS A 110 7.48 8.64 -26.00
N MET A 111 6.28 8.36 -25.46
CA MET A 111 5.03 8.74 -26.12
C MET A 111 4.84 10.26 -26.18
N PHE A 112 5.24 10.97 -25.16
CA PHE A 112 5.14 12.44 -25.12
C PHE A 112 6.13 13.09 -26.09
N GLU A 113 7.35 12.59 -26.19
CA GLU A 113 8.33 13.06 -27.16
C GLU A 113 7.90 12.79 -28.62
N LYS A 114 7.38 11.58 -28.89
CA LYS A 114 6.86 11.22 -30.20
C LYS A 114 5.70 12.14 -30.62
N LYS A 115 4.78 12.43 -29.72
CA LYS A 115 3.65 13.32 -29.97
C LYS A 115 4.09 14.77 -30.20
N LYS A 116 5.13 15.23 -29.48
CA LYS A 116 5.72 16.56 -29.67
C LYS A 116 6.43 16.71 -31.00
N GLN A 117 7.14 15.67 -31.45
CA GLN A 117 7.77 15.64 -32.78
C GLN A 117 6.74 15.62 -33.90
N GLU A 118 5.66 14.85 -33.76
CA GLU A 118 4.58 14.78 -34.74
C GLU A 118 3.83 16.12 -34.88
N GLN A 119 3.59 16.80 -33.75
CA GLN A 119 2.99 18.15 -33.76
C GLN A 119 3.92 19.21 -34.33
N ALA A 120 5.23 19.10 -34.11
CA ALA A 120 6.21 20.00 -34.71
C ALA A 120 6.32 19.82 -36.23
N ALA A 121 6.29 18.57 -36.70
CA ALA A 121 6.29 18.26 -38.13
C ALA A 121 5.00 18.72 -38.85
N ALA A 122 3.84 18.56 -38.20
CA ALA A 122 2.57 19.06 -38.70
C ALA A 122 2.53 20.59 -38.80
N LYS A 123 3.13 21.30 -37.84
CA LYS A 123 3.23 22.75 -37.87
C LYS A 123 4.15 23.29 -38.96
N ALA A 124 5.27 22.61 -39.18
CA ALA A 124 6.20 22.96 -40.25
C ALA A 124 5.61 22.72 -41.67
N ALA A 125 4.74 21.71 -41.82
CA ALA A 125 4.04 21.45 -43.08
C ALA A 125 2.94 22.46 -43.39
N THR A 126 2.40 23.17 -42.38
CA THR A 126 1.34 24.19 -42.56
C THR A 126 1.91 25.56 -42.87
N GLU A 127 3.18 25.84 -42.56
CA GLU A 127 3.86 27.12 -42.89
C GLU A 127 4.49 27.13 -44.29
N ALA A 128 4.59 25.99 -44.98
CA ALA A 128 5.02 25.90 -46.38
C ALA A 128 3.83 25.91 -47.34
N GLY A 129 2.89 26.83 -47.17
CA GLY A 129 1.79 27.08 -48.09
C GLY A 129 2.28 27.99 -49.24
N PRO A 130 1.79 27.84 -50.49
CA PRO A 130 2.40 28.34 -51.72
C PRO A 130 2.19 29.83 -51.86
N GLU A 131 3.26 30.58 -51.72
CA GLU A 131 3.34 31.93 -52.28
C GLU A 131 3.70 31.81 -53.79
N GLY A 132 2.80 32.23 -54.64
CA GLY A 132 3.16 32.45 -56.03
C GLY A 132 2.19 31.94 -57.08
N ALA A 133 1.13 32.73 -57.35
CA ALA A 133 0.61 32.90 -58.74
C ALA A 133 -0.23 34.17 -58.82
N LYS A 134 0.44 35.26 -59.15
CA LYS A 134 -0.20 36.42 -59.85
C LYS A 134 0.65 36.71 -61.06
N GLN A 135 0.18 36.37 -62.20
CA GLN A 135 0.21 37.15 -63.44
C GLN A 135 -1.06 36.88 -64.21
#